data_a017a2c4e4df0f752299de8633b6c9e7
#
_entry.id   a017a2c4e4df0f752299de8633b6c9e7
#
_cell.length_a   1.000
_cell.length_b   1.000
_cell.length_c   1.000
_cell.angle_alpha   90.00
_cell.angle_beta   90.00
_cell.angle_gamma   90.00
#
_symmetry.space_group_name_H-M   'P 1'
#
loop_
_entity.id
_entity.type
_entity.pdbx_description
1 polymer ?
#
loop_
_entity_poly.entity_id
_entity_poly.type
_entity_poly.pdbx_seq_one_letter_code
_entity_poly.pdbx_strand_id
1 'polypeptide(L)'
;QIGLLWSNTIAFQELQRLAHGDIALDDYADFILGHRGPVDRVLALYTNDAECFGYRPPRFGTEDPVSEGEWGAVRAALQTLIARGVTLAHPSEALAAAQGGNAGNLLTLEAPNNPVPVKKQPKYNITRWASSGRDDLAVNTACHRICRALVATDANDDAWRTLLHLWSS
;
A
#
# COMPACT_ATOMS: atom_id res chain seq x y z
N GLN A 1 -6.05 18.64 -2.78
CA GLN A 1 -6.63 17.29 -2.59
C GLN A 1 -5.66 16.26 -3.15
N ILE A 2 -5.47 15.17 -2.42
CA ILE A 2 -4.64 14.03 -2.85
C ILE A 2 -5.56 12.82 -2.92
N GLY A 3 -5.51 12.07 -4.03
CA GLY A 3 -6.21 10.81 -4.16
C GLY A 3 -5.55 9.74 -3.30
N LEU A 4 -6.35 8.95 -2.59
CA LEU A 4 -5.88 7.83 -1.79
C LEU A 4 -6.42 6.52 -2.37
N LEU A 5 -5.55 5.54 -2.53
CA LEU A 5 -5.90 4.15 -2.79
C LEU A 5 -5.68 3.34 -1.52
N TRP A 6 -6.75 2.75 -1.01
CA TRP A 6 -6.66 1.85 0.14
C TRP A 6 -6.27 0.45 -0.31
N SER A 7 -5.21 -0.09 0.26
CA SER A 7 -4.86 -1.49 0.06
C SER A 7 -5.78 -2.40 0.88
N ASN A 8 -6.16 -3.53 0.30
CA ASN A 8 -6.88 -4.57 1.01
C ASN A 8 -5.87 -5.51 1.69
N THR A 9 -5.69 -5.36 3.00
CA THR A 9 -4.74 -6.15 3.77
C THR A 9 -5.03 -7.65 3.72
N ILE A 10 -6.31 -8.05 3.67
CA ILE A 10 -6.68 -9.46 3.63
C ILE A 10 -6.37 -10.04 2.25
N ALA A 11 -6.66 -9.32 1.17
CA ALA A 11 -6.30 -9.75 -0.18
C ALA A 11 -4.78 -9.92 -0.33
N PHE A 12 -4.00 -9.06 0.31
CA PHE A 12 -2.56 -9.21 0.35
C PHE A 12 -2.11 -10.41 1.17
N GLN A 13 -2.69 -10.65 2.34
CA GLN A 13 -2.39 -11.84 3.16
C GLN A 13 -2.71 -13.15 2.41
N GLU A 14 -3.82 -13.20 1.69
CA GLU A 14 -4.16 -14.37 0.86
C GLU A 14 -3.17 -14.54 -0.30
N LEU A 15 -2.68 -13.45 -0.90
CA LEU A 15 -1.60 -13.53 -1.90
C LEU A 15 -0.30 -14.08 -1.30
N GLN A 16 0.05 -13.69 -0.08
CA GLN A 16 1.21 -14.27 0.61
C GLN A 16 1.03 -15.76 0.86
N ARG A 17 -0.14 -16.17 1.33
CA ARG A 17 -0.46 -17.59 1.56
C ARG A 17 -0.38 -18.41 0.26
N LEU A 18 -0.87 -17.86 -0.85
CA LEU A 18 -0.71 -18.48 -2.15
C LEU A 18 0.78 -18.60 -2.54
N ALA A 19 1.54 -17.52 -2.41
CA ALA A 19 2.96 -17.51 -2.75
C ALA A 19 3.76 -18.53 -1.94
N HIS A 20 3.39 -18.74 -0.68
CA HIS A 20 4.00 -19.74 0.21
C HIS A 20 3.46 -21.16 0.01
N GLY A 21 2.43 -21.34 -0.82
CA GLY A 21 1.82 -22.65 -1.07
C GLY A 21 0.78 -23.10 -0.02
N ASP A 22 0.33 -22.18 0.84
CA ASP A 22 -0.66 -22.48 1.90
C ASP A 22 -2.09 -22.61 1.36
N ILE A 23 -2.37 -22.01 0.20
CA ILE A 23 -3.67 -22.09 -0.48
C ILE A 23 -3.48 -22.37 -1.98
N ALA A 24 -4.49 -22.96 -2.60
CA ALA A 24 -4.48 -23.24 -4.03
C ALA A 24 -4.72 -21.96 -4.87
N LEU A 25 -4.24 -21.98 -6.11
CA LEU A 25 -4.38 -20.87 -7.05
C LEU A 25 -5.85 -20.53 -7.32
N ASP A 26 -6.69 -21.54 -7.48
CA ASP A 26 -8.12 -21.35 -7.74
C ASP A 26 -8.84 -20.77 -6.53
N ASP A 27 -8.51 -21.20 -5.32
CA ASP A 27 -9.08 -20.66 -4.07
C ASP A 27 -8.76 -19.16 -3.93
N TYR A 28 -7.52 -18.78 -4.24
CA TYR A 28 -7.13 -17.36 -4.25
C TYR A 28 -7.89 -16.57 -5.31
N ALA A 29 -7.98 -17.11 -6.53
CA ALA A 29 -8.69 -16.44 -7.62
C ALA A 29 -10.19 -16.27 -7.29
N ASP A 30 -10.83 -17.27 -6.73
CA ASP A 30 -12.24 -17.23 -6.31
C ASP A 30 -12.43 -16.21 -5.17
N PHE A 31 -11.51 -16.14 -4.22
CA PHE A 31 -11.53 -15.14 -3.16
C PHE A 31 -11.48 -13.70 -3.75
N ILE A 32 -10.58 -13.44 -4.69
CA ILE A 32 -10.49 -12.11 -5.33
C ILE A 32 -11.75 -11.80 -6.14
N LEU A 33 -12.24 -12.77 -6.91
CA LEU A 33 -13.47 -12.61 -7.71
C LEU A 33 -14.72 -12.42 -6.84
N GLY A 34 -14.72 -12.96 -5.63
CA GLY A 34 -15.76 -12.73 -4.63
C GLY A 34 -15.92 -11.26 -4.21
N HIS A 35 -14.91 -10.42 -4.48
CA HIS A 35 -15.01 -8.97 -4.27
C HIS A 35 -15.71 -8.22 -5.41
N ARG A 36 -16.10 -8.90 -6.49
CA ARG A 36 -16.88 -8.30 -7.56
C ARG A 36 -18.23 -7.84 -7.03
N GLY A 37 -18.68 -6.70 -7.50
CA GLY A 37 -20.00 -6.13 -7.22
C GLY A 37 -20.77 -5.88 -8.51
N PRO A 38 -21.97 -5.29 -8.40
CA PRO A 38 -22.79 -4.94 -9.56
C PRO A 38 -22.20 -3.80 -10.41
N VAL A 39 -21.19 -3.12 -9.89
CA VAL A 39 -20.43 -2.06 -10.58
C VAL A 39 -18.95 -2.40 -10.55
N ASP A 40 -18.23 -1.86 -11.52
CA ASP A 40 -16.78 -2.00 -11.56
C ASP A 40 -16.14 -1.46 -10.29
N ARG A 41 -15.22 -2.25 -9.74
CA ARG A 41 -14.53 -1.93 -8.49
C ARG A 41 -13.03 -2.05 -8.70
N VAL A 42 -12.32 -1.13 -8.07
CA VAL A 42 -10.87 -1.21 -7.96
C VAL A 42 -10.50 -1.88 -6.64
N LEU A 43 -9.65 -2.88 -6.71
CA LEU A 43 -9.08 -3.57 -5.56
C LEU A 43 -7.56 -3.40 -5.59
N ALA A 44 -7.01 -2.69 -4.62
CA ALA A 44 -5.57 -2.58 -4.45
C ALA A 44 -5.05 -3.85 -3.76
N LEU A 45 -4.49 -4.77 -4.56
CA LEU A 45 -4.03 -6.07 -4.09
C LEU A 45 -2.71 -6.01 -3.36
N TYR A 46 -1.80 -5.15 -3.81
CA TYR A 46 -0.42 -5.20 -3.41
C TYR A 46 0.10 -3.82 -3.03
N THR A 47 0.35 -3.65 -1.75
CA THR A 47 1.19 -2.60 -1.21
C THR A 47 1.97 -3.20 -0.06
N ASN A 48 3.23 -3.49 -0.28
CA ASN A 48 4.08 -4.02 0.77
C ASN A 48 5.56 -3.75 0.51
N ASP A 49 6.37 -4.06 1.50
CA ASP A 49 7.81 -3.99 1.41
C ASP A 49 8.33 -4.97 0.35
N ALA A 50 9.38 -4.61 -0.36
CA ALA A 50 9.95 -5.42 -1.45
C ALA A 50 10.46 -6.80 -0.97
N GLU A 51 10.71 -6.93 0.32
CA GLU A 51 11.18 -8.14 0.97
C GLU A 51 10.13 -9.24 1.18
N CYS A 52 8.87 -9.01 0.77
CA CYS A 52 7.82 -9.98 1.02
C CYS A 52 7.87 -11.24 0.18
N PHE A 53 8.46 -11.17 -1.01
CA PHE A 53 8.56 -12.32 -1.92
C PHE A 53 9.96 -12.41 -2.53
N GLY A 54 10.59 -13.55 -2.39
CA GLY A 54 11.84 -13.89 -3.07
C GLY A 54 13.04 -13.00 -2.77
N TYR A 55 12.87 -11.97 -1.97
CA TYR A 55 13.90 -10.99 -1.61
C TYR A 55 14.12 -10.89 -0.10
N ARG A 56 13.54 -11.79 0.65
CA ARG A 56 13.62 -11.78 2.11
C ARG A 56 14.95 -12.39 2.58
N PRO A 57 15.88 -11.60 3.13
CA PRO A 57 17.04 -12.20 3.76
C PRO A 57 16.57 -13.07 4.94
N PRO A 58 17.17 -14.23 5.17
CA PRO A 58 16.83 -15.06 6.31
C PRO A 58 17.03 -14.24 7.59
N ARG A 59 15.93 -13.92 8.27
CA ARG A 59 15.95 -13.15 9.52
C ARG A 59 16.45 -13.96 10.69
N PHE A 60 16.22 -15.25 10.63
CA PHE A 60 16.65 -16.20 11.66
C PHE A 60 17.17 -17.46 10.94
N GLY A 61 18.20 -18.09 11.47
CA GLY A 61 18.76 -19.32 10.92
C GLY A 61 17.80 -20.53 10.91
N THR A 62 16.57 -20.35 11.37
CA THR A 62 15.49 -21.34 11.37
C THR A 62 14.43 -21.08 10.30
N GLU A 63 14.50 -19.95 9.58
CA GLU A 63 13.60 -19.70 8.46
C GLU A 63 14.11 -20.46 7.23
N ASP A 64 13.22 -21.20 6.59
CA ASP A 64 13.52 -21.85 5.32
C ASP A 64 13.96 -20.79 4.29
N PRO A 65 14.97 -21.12 3.47
CA PRO A 65 15.33 -20.24 2.38
C PRO A 65 14.11 -20.02 1.49
N VAL A 66 13.88 -18.77 1.12
CA VAL A 66 12.77 -18.38 0.26
C VAL A 66 12.75 -19.25 -0.98
N SER A 67 11.63 -19.92 -1.24
CA SER A 67 11.52 -20.77 -2.41
C SER A 67 11.55 -19.90 -3.68
N GLU A 68 12.35 -20.28 -4.66
CA GLU A 68 12.40 -19.62 -5.98
C GLU A 68 11.04 -19.57 -6.70
N GLY A 69 10.05 -20.32 -6.18
CA GLY A 69 8.70 -20.42 -6.74
C GLY A 69 7.74 -19.29 -6.38
N GLU A 70 8.02 -18.44 -5.37
CA GLU A 70 7.06 -17.44 -4.91
C GLU A 70 6.65 -16.46 -6.02
N TRP A 71 7.60 -15.91 -6.75
CA TRP A 71 7.29 -15.04 -7.89
C TRP A 71 6.59 -15.78 -9.04
N GLY A 72 6.85 -17.07 -9.18
CA GLY A 72 6.11 -17.95 -10.11
C GLY A 72 4.64 -18.03 -9.73
N ALA A 73 4.34 -18.25 -8.45
CA ALA A 73 2.98 -18.31 -7.92
C ALA A 73 2.24 -16.95 -8.07
N VAL A 74 2.91 -15.84 -7.74
CA VAL A 74 2.35 -14.50 -7.94
C VAL A 74 2.02 -14.24 -9.41
N ARG A 75 2.92 -14.60 -10.33
CA ARG A 75 2.69 -14.47 -11.77
C ARG A 75 1.50 -15.31 -12.22
N ALA A 76 1.43 -16.57 -11.80
CA ALA A 76 0.31 -17.46 -12.12
C ALA A 76 -1.03 -16.88 -11.61
N ALA A 77 -1.03 -16.31 -10.41
CA ALA A 77 -2.22 -15.64 -9.85
C ALA A 77 -2.70 -14.49 -10.74
N LEU A 78 -1.79 -13.60 -11.13
CA LEU A 78 -2.13 -12.46 -11.99
C LEU A 78 -2.63 -12.92 -13.36
N GLN A 79 -1.99 -13.92 -13.97
CA GLN A 79 -2.42 -14.49 -15.25
C GLN A 79 -3.82 -15.14 -15.15
N THR A 80 -4.08 -15.87 -14.08
CA THR A 80 -5.39 -16.50 -13.82
C THR A 80 -6.47 -15.44 -13.62
N LEU A 81 -6.20 -14.39 -12.87
CA LEU A 81 -7.14 -13.28 -12.67
C LEU A 81 -7.46 -12.57 -13.99
N ILE A 82 -6.45 -12.31 -14.82
CA ILE A 82 -6.63 -11.71 -16.15
C ILE A 82 -7.50 -12.63 -17.01
N ALA A 83 -7.22 -13.92 -17.06
CA ALA A 83 -8.00 -14.90 -17.82
C ALA A 83 -9.46 -14.99 -17.35
N ARG A 84 -9.71 -14.69 -16.07
CA ARG A 84 -11.06 -14.63 -15.48
C ARG A 84 -11.71 -13.23 -15.55
N GLY A 85 -11.13 -12.31 -16.36
CA GLY A 85 -11.71 -11.00 -16.67
C GLY A 85 -11.40 -9.90 -15.65
N VAL A 86 -10.33 -10.03 -14.89
CA VAL A 86 -9.76 -8.93 -14.09
C VAL A 86 -8.81 -8.11 -14.94
N THR A 87 -8.93 -6.79 -14.90
CA THR A 87 -8.00 -5.87 -15.56
C THR A 87 -6.96 -5.39 -14.55
N LEU A 88 -5.69 -5.51 -14.89
CA LEU A 88 -4.63 -4.85 -14.13
C LEU A 88 -4.55 -3.39 -14.57
N ALA A 89 -4.57 -2.48 -13.61
CA ALA A 89 -4.56 -1.05 -13.87
C ALA A 89 -3.43 -0.37 -13.11
N HIS A 90 -2.91 0.71 -13.68
CA HIS A 90 -2.02 1.60 -12.95
C HIS A 90 -2.76 2.35 -11.84
N PRO A 91 -2.09 2.73 -10.73
CA PRO A 91 -2.72 3.51 -9.67
C PRO A 91 -3.40 4.80 -10.16
N SER A 92 -2.84 5.46 -11.17
CA SER A 92 -3.44 6.65 -11.79
C SER A 92 -4.77 6.36 -12.51
N GLU A 93 -4.84 5.23 -13.20
CA GLU A 93 -6.08 4.78 -13.88
C GLU A 93 -7.15 4.40 -12.85
N ALA A 94 -6.74 3.71 -11.79
CA ALA A 94 -7.59 3.36 -10.67
C ALA A 94 -8.19 4.61 -9.99
N LEU A 95 -7.37 5.64 -9.77
CA LEU A 95 -7.83 6.92 -9.22
C LEU A 95 -8.80 7.65 -10.18
N ALA A 96 -8.51 7.65 -11.48
CA ALA A 96 -9.38 8.25 -12.48
C ALA A 96 -10.75 7.55 -12.54
N ALA A 97 -10.76 6.22 -12.52
CA ALA A 97 -11.99 5.42 -12.47
C ALA A 97 -12.82 5.69 -11.20
N ALA A 98 -12.17 5.81 -10.05
CA ALA A 98 -12.82 6.12 -8.79
C ALA A 98 -13.42 7.54 -8.76
N GLN A 99 -12.82 8.50 -9.42
CA GLN A 99 -13.31 9.89 -9.50
C GLN A 99 -14.54 10.03 -10.41
N GLY A 100 -14.72 9.14 -11.40
CA GLY A 100 -15.89 9.12 -12.31
C GLY A 100 -17.17 8.56 -11.68
N GLY A 101 -17.07 7.85 -10.57
CA GLY A 101 -18.20 7.27 -9.85
C GLY A 101 -18.31 7.79 -8.42
N ASN A 102 -19.07 8.84 -8.18
CA ASN A 102 -19.25 9.51 -6.89
C ASN A 102 -17.94 10.00 -6.26
N ALA A 103 -17.77 11.29 -6.14
CA ALA A 103 -16.70 11.89 -5.37
C ALA A 103 -16.65 11.21 -3.98
N GLY A 104 -15.72 10.29 -3.84
CA GLY A 104 -15.59 9.51 -2.61
C GLY A 104 -15.52 10.43 -1.41
N ASN A 105 -15.98 9.98 -0.29
CA ASN A 105 -15.94 10.72 0.96
C ASN A 105 -14.54 11.31 1.16
N LEU A 106 -14.47 12.63 1.21
CA LEU A 106 -13.22 13.32 1.58
C LEU A 106 -12.88 12.89 3.00
N LEU A 107 -11.74 12.21 3.14
CA LEU A 107 -11.19 11.95 4.45
C LEU A 107 -10.51 13.22 4.93
N THR A 108 -10.94 13.73 6.04
CA THR A 108 -10.33 14.87 6.70
C THR A 108 -9.50 14.37 7.88
N LEU A 109 -8.20 14.59 7.83
CA LEU A 109 -7.27 14.25 8.92
C LEU A 109 -7.31 15.39 9.95
N GLU A 110 -8.45 15.59 10.62
CA GLU A 110 -8.68 16.82 11.36
C GLU A 110 -8.20 16.82 12.80
N ALA A 111 -8.17 15.68 13.47
CA ALA A 111 -7.90 15.72 14.90
C ALA A 111 -7.14 14.49 15.41
N PRO A 112 -6.16 14.68 16.31
CA PRO A 112 -5.44 13.59 16.95
C PRO A 112 -6.34 12.64 17.76
N ASN A 113 -7.50 13.10 18.23
CA ASN A 113 -8.47 12.29 18.97
C ASN A 113 -9.38 11.44 18.06
N ASN A 114 -9.39 11.72 16.76
CA ASN A 114 -10.10 10.91 15.76
C ASN A 114 -9.18 10.58 14.57
N PRO A 115 -8.07 9.89 14.80
CA PRO A 115 -7.08 9.61 13.77
C PRO A 115 -7.57 8.55 12.80
N VAL A 116 -7.15 8.68 11.54
CA VAL A 116 -7.41 7.64 10.53
C VAL A 116 -6.63 6.37 10.90
N PRO A 117 -7.30 5.24 11.12
CA PRO A 117 -6.61 3.99 11.41
C PRO A 117 -5.89 3.49 10.15
N VAL A 118 -4.65 3.07 10.31
CA VAL A 118 -3.82 2.53 9.21
C VAL A 118 -3.68 1.01 9.26
N LYS A 119 -4.17 0.39 10.34
CA LYS A 119 -4.25 -1.08 10.53
C LYS A 119 -5.53 -1.43 11.28
N LYS A 120 -5.80 -2.73 11.44
CA LYS A 120 -6.99 -3.27 12.14
C LYS A 120 -7.23 -2.71 13.55
N GLN A 121 -6.19 -2.26 14.23
CA GLN A 121 -6.29 -1.79 15.61
C GLN A 121 -6.18 -0.27 15.65
N PRO A 122 -7.06 0.45 16.39
CA PRO A 122 -7.03 1.92 16.51
C PRO A 122 -5.69 2.49 16.97
N LYS A 123 -4.90 1.68 17.71
CA LYS A 123 -3.56 2.09 18.14
C LYS A 123 -2.57 2.30 16.98
N TYR A 124 -2.85 1.75 15.79
CA TYR A 124 -2.06 1.94 14.60
C TYR A 124 -2.70 2.99 13.71
N ASN A 125 -2.43 4.22 14.00
CA ASN A 125 -2.96 5.37 13.26
C ASN A 125 -1.83 6.31 12.83
N ILE A 126 -2.16 7.21 11.91
CA ILE A 126 -1.18 8.17 11.36
C ILE A 126 -0.54 9.01 12.46
N THR A 127 -1.31 9.46 13.44
CA THR A 127 -0.78 10.29 14.54
C THR A 127 0.30 9.57 15.32
N ARG A 128 0.12 8.28 15.57
CA ARG A 128 1.12 7.49 16.27
C ARG A 128 2.45 7.46 15.52
N TRP A 129 2.41 7.25 14.21
CA TRP A 129 3.62 7.17 13.41
C TRP A 129 4.28 8.53 13.18
N ALA A 130 3.49 9.59 13.19
CA ALA A 130 4.03 10.94 13.04
C ALA A 130 4.70 11.49 14.31
N SER A 131 4.38 10.95 15.49
CA SER A 131 4.77 11.57 16.76
C SER A 131 5.29 10.63 17.85
N SER A 132 5.31 9.32 17.63
CA SER A 132 5.60 8.35 18.69
C SER A 132 6.92 7.58 18.56
N GLY A 133 7.66 7.79 17.49
CA GLY A 133 9.00 7.26 17.32
C GLY A 133 10.05 8.08 18.07
N ARG A 134 11.28 7.60 18.08
CA ARG A 134 12.42 8.35 18.60
C ARG A 134 12.65 9.55 17.68
N ASP A 135 12.59 10.74 18.14
CA ASP A 135 12.79 12.00 17.39
C ASP A 135 11.80 12.28 16.23
N ASP A 136 10.77 11.45 16.00
CA ASP A 136 9.82 11.61 14.90
C ASP A 136 9.20 13.01 14.87
N LEU A 137 8.84 13.55 16.04
CA LEU A 137 8.27 14.89 16.13
C LEU A 137 9.26 15.96 15.64
N ALA A 138 10.53 15.85 16.01
CA ALA A 138 11.56 16.81 15.59
C ALA A 138 11.83 16.71 14.09
N VAL A 139 11.96 15.48 13.57
CA VAL A 139 12.16 15.22 12.13
C VAL A 139 10.98 15.73 11.33
N ASN A 140 9.75 15.35 11.68
CA ASN A 140 8.55 15.81 10.99
C ASN A 140 8.40 17.33 11.03
N THR A 141 8.72 17.96 12.15
CA THR A 141 8.69 19.44 12.26
C THR A 141 9.71 20.09 11.34
N ALA A 142 10.93 19.57 11.28
CA ALA A 142 11.98 20.08 10.39
C ALA A 142 11.58 19.90 8.92
N CYS A 143 11.15 18.70 8.52
CA CYS A 143 10.71 18.42 7.16
C CYS A 143 9.51 19.30 6.75
N HIS A 144 8.55 19.50 7.65
CA HIS A 144 7.42 20.41 7.37
C HIS A 144 7.85 21.86 7.15
N ARG A 145 8.80 22.37 7.93
CA ARG A 145 9.36 23.73 7.73
C ARG A 145 10.07 23.84 6.38
N ILE A 146 10.87 22.83 6.02
CA ILE A 146 11.53 22.77 4.72
C ILE A 146 10.49 22.72 3.59
N CYS A 147 9.48 21.86 3.70
CA CYS A 147 8.40 21.77 2.73
C CYS A 147 7.75 23.14 2.48
N ARG A 148 7.42 23.88 3.54
CA ARG A 148 6.86 25.23 3.40
C ARG A 148 7.80 26.21 2.72
N ALA A 149 9.10 26.13 3.02
CA ALA A 149 10.10 26.97 2.37
C ALA A 149 10.23 26.64 0.87
N LEU A 150 10.24 25.35 0.50
CA LEU A 150 10.30 24.91 -0.91
C LEU A 150 9.05 25.38 -1.69
N VAL A 151 7.88 25.29 -1.10
CA VAL A 151 6.63 25.82 -1.72
C VAL A 151 6.72 27.33 -1.94
N ALA A 152 7.30 28.07 -0.99
CA ALA A 152 7.39 29.53 -1.07
C ALA A 152 8.45 30.02 -2.07
N THR A 153 9.42 29.19 -2.43
CA THR A 153 10.57 29.56 -3.29
C THR A 153 10.52 28.98 -4.69
N ASP A 154 9.44 28.28 -5.06
CA ASP A 154 9.33 27.55 -6.33
C ASP A 154 10.58 26.68 -6.59
N ALA A 155 10.93 25.88 -5.59
CA ALA A 155 12.15 25.10 -5.56
C ALA A 155 12.18 24.04 -6.67
N ASN A 156 13.38 23.71 -7.14
CA ASN A 156 13.59 22.71 -8.17
C ASN A 156 13.30 21.27 -7.69
N ASP A 157 13.19 20.35 -8.63
CA ASP A 157 12.87 18.94 -8.38
C ASP A 157 13.87 18.24 -7.45
N ASP A 158 15.15 18.61 -7.49
CA ASP A 158 16.17 17.95 -6.67
C ASP A 158 16.01 18.30 -5.19
N ALA A 159 15.60 19.52 -4.88
CA ALA A 159 15.28 19.92 -3.51
C ALA A 159 14.07 19.15 -2.99
N TRP A 160 13.03 18.97 -3.81
CA TRP A 160 11.86 18.16 -3.48
C TRP A 160 12.20 16.70 -3.29
N ARG A 161 12.99 16.10 -4.18
CA ARG A 161 13.44 14.70 -4.04
C ARG A 161 14.23 14.50 -2.75
N THR A 162 15.11 15.42 -2.43
CA THR A 162 15.90 15.37 -1.19
C THR A 162 15.00 15.41 0.04
N LEU A 163 14.03 16.32 0.09
CA LEU A 163 13.08 16.40 1.18
C LEU A 163 12.27 15.12 1.31
N LEU A 164 11.72 14.61 0.22
CA LEU A 164 10.91 13.39 0.21
C LEU A 164 11.72 12.17 0.67
N HIS A 165 12.97 12.06 0.25
CA HIS A 165 13.86 11.00 0.69
C HIS A 165 14.14 11.06 2.20
N LEU A 166 14.41 12.24 2.73
CA LEU A 166 14.62 12.44 4.18
C LEU A 166 13.35 12.19 5.01
N TRP A 167 12.19 12.50 4.44
CA TRP A 167 10.92 12.39 5.15
C TRP A 167 10.32 10.98 5.11
N SER A 168 10.76 10.16 4.17
CA SER A 168 10.29 8.77 4.00
C SER A 168 11.13 7.72 4.75
N SER A 169 12.18 8.13 5.44
CA SER A 169 13.16 7.23 6.10
C SER A 169 12.67 6.71 7.44
#